data_1900b0dc3740edcbc77d2a43bfec323d
#
_entry.id   1900b0dc3740edcbc77d2a43bfec323d
#
_cell.length_a   1.000
_cell.length_b   1.000
_cell.length_c   1.000
_cell.angle_alpha   90.00
_cell.angle_beta   90.00
_cell.angle_gamma   90.00
#
_symmetry.space_group_name_H-M   'P 1'
#
loop_
_entity.id
_entity.type
_entity.pdbx_description
1 polymer ?
#
loop_
_entity_poly.entity_id
_entity_poly.type
_entity_poly.pdbx_seq_one_letter_code
_entity_poly.pdbx_strand_id
1 'polypeptide(L)'
;MKRIVPFLLVALTVSIAVSAQGRRGAAPPAPPAPLEPGASQADVDKPLMALPEGMRNQTTVIKWKPDFTYATLRKGTNGLVCYDRSGMPLQAAFAVQCTSMGNLPREAQNLKAEATGDRAKSEAMLKEMEANGTRAKPEFGSIWYHMSGADKDHVSAHEVTIAVPGATGASLGIPEQRRENGIWLMASGTSTAHIMIPGR
;
A
#
# COMPACT_ATOMS: atom_id res chain seq x y z
N MET A 1 -59.89 -19.49 58.21
CA MET A 1 -58.61 -20.23 58.10
C MET A 1 -57.83 -19.71 56.89
N LYS A 2 -56.81 -18.84 57.13
CA LYS A 2 -55.98 -18.25 56.08
C LYS A 2 -54.70 -19.11 55.95
N ARG A 3 -54.52 -19.74 54.78
CA ARG A 3 -53.30 -20.50 54.48
C ARG A 3 -52.23 -19.52 53.91
N ILE A 4 -51.12 -19.40 54.64
CA ILE A 4 -49.93 -18.66 54.24
C ILE A 4 -49.06 -19.63 53.45
N VAL A 5 -48.78 -19.30 52.15
CA VAL A 5 -47.83 -20.01 51.32
C VAL A 5 -46.50 -19.30 51.39
N PRO A 6 -45.39 -19.94 51.76
CA PRO A 6 -44.07 -19.28 51.76
C PRO A 6 -43.50 -19.28 50.36
N PHE A 7 -43.18 -18.09 49.82
CA PHE A 7 -42.40 -17.91 48.61
C PHE A 7 -40.92 -18.18 48.92
N LEU A 8 -40.37 -19.27 48.34
CA LEU A 8 -38.97 -19.55 48.36
C LEU A 8 -38.27 -18.72 47.28
N LEU A 9 -37.48 -17.70 47.71
CA LEU A 9 -36.60 -16.92 46.82
C LEU A 9 -35.32 -17.72 46.58
N VAL A 10 -35.18 -18.29 45.38
CA VAL A 10 -33.93 -18.89 44.92
C VAL A 10 -33.08 -17.77 44.32
N ALA A 11 -32.04 -17.39 45.07
CA ALA A 11 -31.03 -16.46 44.58
C ALA A 11 -30.06 -17.19 43.62
N LEU A 12 -30.19 -16.93 42.30
CA LEU A 12 -29.25 -17.43 41.31
C LEU A 12 -28.02 -16.54 41.35
N THR A 13 -26.91 -16.97 41.93
CA THR A 13 -25.61 -16.30 41.83
C THR A 13 -24.96 -16.67 40.50
N VAL A 14 -25.04 -15.76 39.53
CA VAL A 14 -24.29 -15.86 38.27
C VAL A 14 -22.84 -15.46 38.54
N SER A 15 -21.95 -16.41 38.65
CA SER A 15 -20.50 -16.19 38.70
C SER A 15 -20.01 -15.79 37.31
N ILE A 16 -19.76 -14.49 37.06
CA ILE A 16 -19.09 -14.00 35.87
C ILE A 16 -17.60 -14.31 36.01
N ALA A 17 -17.16 -15.40 35.37
CA ALA A 17 -15.73 -15.63 35.17
C ALA A 17 -15.19 -14.59 34.20
N VAL A 18 -14.59 -13.53 34.70
CA VAL A 18 -13.80 -12.57 33.89
C VAL A 18 -12.54 -13.33 33.46
N SER A 19 -12.58 -13.86 32.24
CA SER A 19 -11.38 -14.38 31.59
C SER A 19 -10.45 -13.20 31.30
N ALA A 20 -9.43 -13.01 32.13
CA ALA A 20 -8.30 -12.13 31.84
C ALA A 20 -7.59 -12.69 30.59
N GLN A 21 -8.01 -12.25 29.40
CA GLN A 21 -7.23 -12.43 28.19
C GLN A 21 -5.96 -11.58 28.33
N GLY A 22 -4.92 -12.18 28.89
CA GLY A 22 -3.59 -11.60 28.88
C GLY A 22 -3.26 -11.20 27.45
N ARG A 23 -2.91 -9.93 27.24
CA ARG A 23 -2.31 -9.46 26.00
C ARG A 23 -1.13 -10.40 25.71
N ARG A 24 -1.32 -11.35 24.79
CA ARG A 24 -0.19 -12.10 24.24
C ARG A 24 0.69 -11.03 23.62
N GLY A 25 1.86 -10.79 24.22
CA GLY A 25 2.87 -9.92 23.64
C GLY A 25 3.05 -10.34 22.19
N ALA A 26 2.98 -9.39 21.24
CA ALA A 26 3.25 -9.69 19.85
C ALA A 26 4.58 -10.42 19.76
N ALA A 27 4.62 -11.55 19.07
CA ALA A 27 5.87 -12.25 18.82
C ALA A 27 6.89 -11.27 18.20
N PRO A 28 8.18 -11.35 18.54
CA PRO A 28 9.19 -10.52 17.91
C PRO A 28 9.07 -10.64 16.39
N PRO A 29 9.24 -9.52 15.64
CA PRO A 29 9.18 -9.58 14.19
C PRO A 29 10.22 -10.58 13.66
N ALA A 30 9.80 -11.41 12.71
CA ALA A 30 10.69 -12.37 12.07
C ALA A 30 11.93 -11.64 11.50
N PRO A 31 13.13 -12.25 11.57
CA PRO A 31 14.31 -11.67 10.96
C PRO A 31 14.09 -11.49 9.45
N PRO A 32 14.73 -10.49 8.82
CA PRO A 32 14.62 -10.30 7.38
C PRO A 32 15.19 -11.50 6.62
N ALA A 33 14.63 -11.81 5.47
CA ALA A 33 15.19 -12.81 4.57
C ALA A 33 16.58 -12.38 4.08
N PRO A 34 17.47 -13.34 3.73
CA PRO A 34 18.79 -13.03 3.19
C PRO A 34 18.69 -12.27 1.86
N LEU A 35 19.74 -11.52 1.54
CA LEU A 35 19.87 -10.85 0.26
C LEU A 35 20.13 -11.86 -0.85
N GLU A 36 19.62 -11.59 -2.05
CA GLU A 36 19.98 -12.32 -3.25
C GLU A 36 21.43 -12.02 -3.65
N PRO A 37 22.12 -12.94 -4.36
CA PRO A 37 23.50 -12.73 -4.78
C PRO A 37 23.68 -11.42 -5.57
N GLY A 38 24.63 -10.60 -5.16
CA GLY A 38 24.94 -9.31 -5.79
C GLY A 38 24.08 -8.14 -5.34
N ALA A 39 23.10 -8.34 -4.46
CA ALA A 39 22.32 -7.25 -3.86
C ALA A 39 23.11 -6.59 -2.72
N SER A 40 23.04 -5.26 -2.62
CA SER A 40 23.57 -4.52 -1.48
C SER A 40 22.48 -4.23 -0.44
N GLN A 41 22.88 -4.12 0.84
CA GLN A 41 21.95 -3.74 1.89
C GLN A 41 21.35 -2.35 1.63
N ALA A 42 22.14 -1.40 1.12
CA ALA A 42 21.68 -0.05 0.80
C ALA A 42 20.58 -0.04 -0.29
N ASP A 43 20.73 -0.88 -1.33
CA ASP A 43 19.71 -1.03 -2.39
C ASP A 43 18.40 -1.63 -1.85
N VAL A 44 18.47 -2.38 -0.74
CA VAL A 44 17.29 -2.95 -0.09
C VAL A 44 16.66 -1.97 0.90
N ASP A 45 17.46 -1.30 1.71
CA ASP A 45 16.94 -0.43 2.78
C ASP A 45 16.25 0.82 2.23
N LYS A 46 16.78 1.38 1.13
CA LYS A 46 16.26 2.62 0.56
C LYS A 46 14.78 2.52 0.14
N PRO A 47 14.35 1.55 -0.70
CA PRO A 47 12.94 1.46 -1.09
C PRO A 47 12.01 1.15 0.08
N LEU A 48 12.49 0.46 1.11
CA LEU A 48 11.71 0.11 2.29
C LEU A 48 11.33 1.33 3.15
N MET A 49 11.96 2.48 2.93
CA MET A 49 11.63 3.73 3.64
C MET A 49 10.16 4.15 3.42
N ALA A 50 9.56 3.81 2.29
CA ALA A 50 8.14 4.07 2.02
C ALA A 50 7.20 3.33 2.97
N LEU A 51 7.64 2.23 3.61
CA LEU A 51 6.80 1.40 4.48
C LEU A 51 6.95 1.74 5.96
N PRO A 52 5.87 1.54 6.75
CA PRO A 52 5.99 1.44 8.21
C PRO A 52 7.04 0.39 8.60
N GLU A 53 7.81 0.68 9.65
CA GLU A 53 8.95 -0.15 10.07
C GLU A 53 8.59 -1.63 10.28
N GLY A 54 7.46 -1.89 10.94
CA GLY A 54 7.01 -3.25 11.24
C GLY A 54 6.71 -4.12 10.02
N MET A 55 6.63 -3.55 8.81
CA MET A 55 6.36 -4.30 7.58
C MET A 55 7.65 -4.59 6.77
N ARG A 56 8.73 -3.86 7.03
CA ARG A 56 9.94 -3.84 6.18
C ARG A 56 10.63 -5.19 6.07
N ASN A 57 10.75 -5.93 7.19
CA ASN A 57 11.48 -7.21 7.22
C ASN A 57 10.85 -8.30 6.36
N GLN A 58 9.53 -8.25 6.16
CA GLN A 58 8.77 -9.27 5.42
C GLN A 58 8.46 -8.86 3.98
N THR A 59 8.96 -7.72 3.52
CA THR A 59 8.64 -7.18 2.19
C THR A 59 9.70 -7.57 1.16
N THR A 60 9.23 -7.97 -0.03
CA THR A 60 10.10 -8.21 -1.20
C THR A 60 10.69 -6.88 -1.67
N VAL A 61 11.95 -6.88 -2.07
CA VAL A 61 12.61 -5.74 -2.70
C VAL A 61 13.13 -6.14 -4.07
N ILE A 62 12.84 -5.32 -5.07
CA ILE A 62 13.27 -5.52 -6.45
C ILE A 62 14.01 -4.28 -6.98
N LYS A 63 14.75 -4.49 -8.07
CA LYS A 63 15.36 -3.43 -8.87
C LYS A 63 14.88 -3.55 -10.31
N TRP A 64 14.29 -2.50 -10.83
CA TRP A 64 13.87 -2.42 -12.22
C TRP A 64 15.08 -2.39 -13.16
N LYS A 65 14.95 -3.06 -14.30
CA LYS A 65 15.93 -3.08 -15.37
C LYS A 65 15.49 -2.13 -16.50
N PRO A 66 16.40 -1.74 -17.40
CA PRO A 66 16.05 -0.86 -18.53
C PRO A 66 14.97 -1.41 -19.47
N ASP A 67 14.75 -2.72 -19.50
CA ASP A 67 13.73 -3.41 -20.29
C ASP A 67 12.38 -3.53 -19.56
N PHE A 68 12.23 -2.86 -18.41
CA PHE A 68 11.06 -2.90 -17.54
C PHE A 68 10.75 -4.28 -16.93
N THR A 69 11.68 -5.22 -17.00
CA THR A 69 11.72 -6.39 -16.11
C THR A 69 12.42 -6.02 -14.80
N TYR A 70 12.50 -6.95 -13.86
CA TYR A 70 13.14 -6.65 -12.58
C TYR A 70 14.04 -7.81 -12.13
N ALA A 71 14.97 -7.47 -11.24
CA ALA A 71 15.72 -8.43 -10.43
C ALA A 71 15.24 -8.36 -8.99
N THR A 72 15.07 -9.50 -8.34
CA THR A 72 14.81 -9.55 -6.90
C THR A 72 16.12 -9.30 -6.15
N LEU A 73 16.08 -8.40 -5.17
CA LEU A 73 17.20 -8.11 -4.27
C LEU A 73 17.03 -8.83 -2.93
N ARG A 74 15.80 -8.98 -2.47
CA ARG A 74 15.43 -9.73 -1.27
C ARG A 74 13.99 -10.25 -1.41
N LYS A 75 13.75 -11.50 -1.09
CA LYS A 75 12.41 -12.09 -1.06
C LYS A 75 11.71 -11.76 0.25
N GLY A 76 10.42 -11.48 0.17
CA GLY A 76 9.54 -11.25 1.33
C GLY A 76 8.37 -12.24 1.35
N THR A 77 7.56 -12.15 2.40
CA THR A 77 6.44 -13.07 2.66
C THR A 77 5.09 -12.38 2.82
N ASN A 78 5.06 -11.04 2.87
CA ASN A 78 3.82 -10.28 3.12
C ASN A 78 3.04 -9.87 1.86
N GLY A 79 3.46 -10.34 0.67
CA GLY A 79 2.81 -10.00 -0.60
C GLY A 79 3.10 -8.59 -1.13
N LEU A 80 3.86 -7.78 -0.41
CA LEU A 80 4.31 -6.45 -0.86
C LEU A 80 5.67 -6.52 -1.55
N VAL A 81 5.88 -5.56 -2.44
CA VAL A 81 7.14 -5.34 -3.16
C VAL A 81 7.51 -3.87 -3.15
N CYS A 82 8.77 -3.57 -2.83
CA CYS A 82 9.31 -2.22 -2.85
C CYS A 82 10.41 -2.08 -3.91
N TYR A 83 10.53 -0.88 -4.45
CA TYR A 83 11.54 -0.54 -5.46
C TYR A 83 11.88 0.95 -5.43
N ASP A 84 13.11 1.24 -5.85
CA ASP A 84 13.64 2.60 -5.99
C ASP A 84 13.32 3.14 -7.40
N ARG A 85 12.78 4.35 -7.46
CA ARG A 85 12.48 5.11 -8.68
C ARG A 85 13.26 6.42 -8.76
N SER A 86 14.16 6.64 -7.82
CA SER A 86 14.92 7.89 -7.71
C SER A 86 15.66 8.20 -9.01
N GLY A 87 15.48 9.42 -9.51
CA GLY A 87 16.13 9.89 -10.73
C GLY A 87 15.66 9.24 -12.03
N MET A 88 14.66 8.36 -11.99
CA MET A 88 14.02 7.86 -13.21
C MET A 88 13.25 8.99 -13.92
N PRO A 89 12.99 8.88 -15.23
CA PRO A 89 12.20 9.88 -15.96
C PRO A 89 10.90 10.21 -15.24
N LEU A 90 10.57 11.49 -15.17
CA LEU A 90 9.38 12.06 -14.49
C LEU A 90 9.32 11.84 -12.97
N GLN A 91 10.36 11.29 -12.34
CA GLN A 91 10.44 11.09 -10.90
C GLN A 91 11.32 12.14 -10.21
N ALA A 92 11.10 12.33 -8.93
CA ALA A 92 11.94 13.16 -8.08
C ALA A 92 13.35 12.55 -7.90
N ALA A 93 14.32 13.37 -7.42
CA ALA A 93 15.66 12.89 -7.11
C ALA A 93 15.70 11.77 -6.07
N PHE A 94 14.76 11.82 -5.12
CA PHE A 94 14.42 10.72 -4.22
C PHE A 94 12.99 10.30 -4.46
N ALA A 95 12.76 9.05 -4.85
CA ALA A 95 11.43 8.49 -5.07
C ALA A 95 11.46 6.98 -4.81
N VAL A 96 10.74 6.53 -3.79
CA VAL A 96 10.63 5.12 -3.42
C VAL A 96 9.17 4.73 -3.32
N GLN A 97 8.87 3.51 -3.71
CA GLN A 97 7.50 3.03 -3.82
C GLN A 97 7.38 1.58 -3.41
N CYS A 98 6.26 1.23 -2.78
CA CYS A 98 5.90 -0.15 -2.49
C CYS A 98 4.45 -0.41 -2.88
N THR A 99 4.17 -1.61 -3.35
CA THR A 99 2.81 -2.03 -3.73
C THR A 99 2.64 -3.54 -3.59
N SER A 100 1.44 -4.06 -3.89
CA SER A 100 1.20 -5.50 -3.99
C SER A 100 1.93 -6.10 -5.20
N MET A 101 2.45 -7.32 -5.06
CA MET A 101 3.15 -8.03 -6.15
C MET A 101 2.34 -8.11 -7.45
N GLY A 102 1.01 -8.29 -7.36
CA GLY A 102 0.13 -8.36 -8.53
C GLY A 102 0.05 -7.07 -9.34
N ASN A 103 0.49 -5.94 -8.79
CA ASN A 103 0.52 -4.66 -9.50
C ASN A 103 1.77 -4.45 -10.36
N LEU A 104 2.79 -5.31 -10.27
CA LEU A 104 4.04 -5.15 -11.04
C LEU A 104 3.85 -5.04 -12.56
N PRO A 105 2.92 -5.79 -13.21
CA PRO A 105 2.65 -5.60 -14.63
C PRO A 105 2.15 -4.19 -14.96
N ARG A 106 1.32 -3.59 -14.07
CA ARG A 106 0.85 -2.21 -14.22
C ARG A 106 1.99 -1.21 -14.03
N GLU A 107 2.86 -1.44 -13.03
CA GLU A 107 4.03 -0.60 -12.80
C GLU A 107 5.02 -0.64 -13.96
N ALA A 108 5.26 -1.80 -14.57
CA ALA A 108 6.08 -1.91 -15.77
C ALA A 108 5.52 -1.04 -16.92
N GLN A 109 4.20 -0.97 -17.08
CA GLN A 109 3.56 -0.09 -18.05
C GLN A 109 3.72 1.40 -17.70
N ASN A 110 3.62 1.75 -16.41
CA ASN A 110 3.91 3.11 -15.93
C ASN A 110 5.33 3.51 -16.29
N LEU A 111 6.32 2.70 -15.92
CA LEU A 111 7.74 2.96 -16.21
C LEU A 111 8.00 3.10 -17.70
N LYS A 112 7.40 2.25 -18.53
CA LYS A 112 7.52 2.32 -20.00
C LYS A 112 6.97 3.63 -20.57
N ALA A 113 5.82 4.09 -20.08
CA ALA A 113 5.24 5.35 -20.49
C ALA A 113 6.09 6.54 -20.00
N GLU A 114 6.54 6.52 -18.76
CA GLU A 114 7.37 7.56 -18.15
C GLU A 114 8.77 7.66 -18.77
N ALA A 115 9.29 6.57 -19.35
CA ALA A 115 10.58 6.56 -20.05
C ALA A 115 10.64 7.54 -21.22
N THR A 116 9.50 8.04 -21.70
CA THR A 116 9.44 9.13 -22.68
C THR A 116 10.06 10.44 -22.16
N GLY A 117 10.15 10.63 -20.85
CA GLY A 117 10.59 11.86 -20.19
C GLY A 117 9.61 13.04 -20.37
N ASP A 118 8.47 12.81 -21.01
CA ASP A 118 7.43 13.81 -21.31
C ASP A 118 6.10 13.37 -20.68
N ARG A 119 5.60 14.17 -19.74
CA ARG A 119 4.38 13.85 -18.98
C ARG A 119 3.15 13.71 -19.89
N ALA A 120 2.98 14.59 -20.86
CA ALA A 120 1.83 14.56 -21.75
C ALA A 120 1.85 13.30 -22.65
N LYS A 121 3.03 12.91 -23.14
CA LYS A 121 3.19 11.67 -23.90
C LYS A 121 2.93 10.45 -23.03
N SER A 122 3.46 10.43 -21.81
CA SER A 122 3.23 9.36 -20.86
C SER A 122 1.72 9.16 -20.58
N GLU A 123 1.01 10.24 -20.27
CA GLU A 123 -0.42 10.22 -20.02
C GLU A 123 -1.22 9.75 -21.25
N ALA A 124 -0.84 10.20 -22.46
CA ALA A 124 -1.47 9.77 -23.71
C ALA A 124 -1.29 8.26 -23.94
N MET A 125 -0.08 7.72 -23.73
CA MET A 125 0.19 6.29 -23.84
C MET A 125 -0.65 5.46 -22.85
N LEU A 126 -0.73 5.89 -21.58
CA LEU A 126 -1.52 5.19 -20.57
C LEU A 126 -3.02 5.24 -20.89
N LYS A 127 -3.51 6.39 -21.38
CA LYS A 127 -4.90 6.56 -21.84
C LYS A 127 -5.22 5.67 -23.03
N GLU A 128 -4.30 5.53 -23.99
CA GLU A 128 -4.45 4.62 -25.12
C GLU A 128 -4.53 3.16 -24.66
N MET A 129 -3.66 2.73 -23.71
CA MET A 129 -3.72 1.39 -23.14
C MET A 129 -5.06 1.12 -22.43
N GLU A 130 -5.64 2.12 -21.75
CA GLU A 130 -6.99 2.00 -21.16
C GLU A 130 -8.04 1.83 -22.24
N ALA A 131 -8.01 2.66 -23.29
CA ALA A 131 -9.00 2.66 -24.36
C ALA A 131 -9.02 1.35 -25.18
N ASN A 132 -7.84 0.76 -25.42
CA ASN A 132 -7.69 -0.49 -26.16
C ASN A 132 -7.71 -1.76 -25.28
N GLY A 133 -7.88 -1.62 -23.95
CA GLY A 133 -7.99 -2.73 -23.00
C GLY A 133 -6.67 -3.44 -22.67
N THR A 134 -5.51 -2.91 -23.09
CA THR A 134 -4.20 -3.53 -22.80
C THR A 134 -3.59 -3.06 -21.48
N ARG A 135 -4.20 -2.09 -20.82
CA ARG A 135 -3.76 -1.60 -19.51
C ARG A 135 -3.95 -2.68 -18.45
N ALA A 136 -2.88 -3.08 -17.77
CA ALA A 136 -2.98 -3.98 -16.64
C ALA A 136 -3.85 -3.34 -15.53
N LYS A 137 -4.87 -4.04 -15.08
CA LYS A 137 -5.75 -3.57 -14.01
C LYS A 137 -5.05 -3.70 -12.67
N PRO A 138 -5.20 -2.75 -11.76
CA PRO A 138 -4.71 -2.92 -10.40
C PRO A 138 -5.59 -3.93 -9.66
N GLU A 139 -5.01 -4.63 -8.70
CA GLU A 139 -5.80 -5.45 -7.77
C GLU A 139 -6.69 -4.54 -6.92
N PHE A 140 -7.98 -4.84 -6.83
CA PHE A 140 -8.92 -4.09 -5.98
C PHE A 140 -8.47 -4.15 -4.52
N GLY A 141 -8.43 -3.00 -3.85
CA GLY A 141 -7.99 -2.87 -2.46
C GLY A 141 -6.47 -2.95 -2.28
N SER A 142 -5.69 -3.16 -3.35
CA SER A 142 -4.24 -3.13 -3.27
C SER A 142 -3.73 -1.73 -2.90
N ILE A 143 -2.58 -1.69 -2.23
CA ILE A 143 -2.04 -0.47 -1.65
C ILE A 143 -0.76 -0.06 -2.38
N TRP A 144 -0.58 1.24 -2.59
CA TRP A 144 0.71 1.86 -2.89
C TRP A 144 1.13 2.75 -1.74
N TYR A 145 2.36 2.57 -1.31
CA TYR A 145 3.08 3.48 -0.43
C TYR A 145 4.07 4.25 -1.30
N HIS A 146 4.01 5.55 -1.27
CA HIS A 146 4.88 6.43 -2.06
C HIS A 146 5.54 7.46 -1.16
N MET A 147 6.86 7.62 -1.33
CA MET A 147 7.64 8.65 -0.67
C MET A 147 8.57 9.29 -1.69
N SER A 148 8.54 10.63 -1.81
CA SER A 148 9.39 11.34 -2.75
C SER A 148 9.77 12.73 -2.24
N GLY A 149 10.89 13.27 -2.76
CA GLY A 149 11.40 14.58 -2.40
C GLY A 149 12.74 14.88 -3.04
N ALA A 150 13.43 15.90 -2.52
CA ALA A 150 14.78 16.23 -2.95
C ALA A 150 15.78 15.15 -2.54
N ASP A 151 15.65 14.64 -1.33
CA ASP A 151 16.40 13.51 -0.76
C ASP A 151 15.57 12.85 0.35
N LYS A 152 16.14 11.84 1.04
CA LYS A 152 15.47 11.09 2.11
C LYS A 152 15.11 11.93 3.35
N ASP A 153 15.81 13.05 3.58
CA ASP A 153 15.63 13.92 4.73
C ASP A 153 14.73 15.14 4.37
N HIS A 154 14.52 15.39 3.07
CA HIS A 154 13.66 16.44 2.53
C HIS A 154 12.55 15.82 1.67
N VAL A 155 11.67 15.07 2.33
CA VAL A 155 10.51 14.44 1.70
C VAL A 155 9.40 15.47 1.54
N SER A 156 8.90 15.65 0.31
CA SER A 156 7.81 16.56 -0.03
C SER A 156 6.46 15.86 -0.23
N ALA A 157 6.48 14.57 -0.50
CA ALA A 157 5.28 13.74 -0.61
C ALA A 157 5.50 12.41 0.10
N HIS A 158 4.58 12.08 1.02
CA HIS A 158 4.44 10.77 1.64
C HIS A 158 2.96 10.42 1.59
N GLU A 159 2.61 9.48 0.73
CA GLU A 159 1.22 9.19 0.40
C GLU A 159 0.97 7.69 0.42
N VAL A 160 -0.24 7.32 0.81
CA VAL A 160 -0.76 5.95 0.69
C VAL A 160 -1.95 6.01 -0.25
N THR A 161 -1.97 5.14 -1.25
CA THR A 161 -3.13 5.01 -2.14
C THR A 161 -3.71 3.62 -2.09
N ILE A 162 -5.04 3.52 -2.22
CA ILE A 162 -5.76 2.26 -2.26
C ILE A 162 -6.51 2.18 -3.59
N ALA A 163 -6.22 1.16 -4.39
CA ALA A 163 -6.88 0.95 -5.67
C ALA A 163 -8.34 0.56 -5.50
N VAL A 164 -9.24 1.31 -6.15
CA VAL A 164 -10.69 1.06 -6.16
C VAL A 164 -11.22 1.21 -7.60
N PRO A 165 -10.78 0.38 -8.55
CA PRO A 165 -11.12 0.51 -9.96
C PRO A 165 -12.61 0.67 -10.20
N GLY A 166 -13.00 1.69 -10.96
CA GLY A 166 -14.40 1.99 -11.29
C GLY A 166 -15.18 2.72 -10.20
N ALA A 167 -14.62 2.93 -9.00
CA ALA A 167 -15.31 3.64 -7.94
C ALA A 167 -15.49 5.13 -8.26
N THR A 168 -16.58 5.71 -7.76
CA THR A 168 -16.87 7.14 -7.80
C THR A 168 -16.97 7.70 -6.40
N GLY A 169 -16.83 9.03 -6.26
CA GLY A 169 -17.04 9.70 -4.97
C GLY A 169 -18.41 9.39 -4.36
N ALA A 170 -19.43 9.33 -5.21
CA ALA A 170 -20.80 8.98 -4.78
C ALA A 170 -20.88 7.52 -4.27
N SER A 171 -20.21 6.57 -4.91
CA SER A 171 -20.24 5.15 -4.50
C SER A 171 -19.50 4.89 -3.19
N LEU A 172 -18.51 5.73 -2.84
CA LEU A 172 -17.70 5.58 -1.63
C LEU A 172 -18.03 6.60 -0.54
N GLY A 173 -18.82 7.63 -0.83
CA GLY A 173 -19.11 8.71 0.11
C GLY A 173 -17.90 9.60 0.44
N ILE A 174 -16.91 9.70 -0.45
CA ILE A 174 -15.70 10.50 -0.26
C ILE A 174 -15.56 11.56 -1.37
N PRO A 175 -14.89 12.72 -1.09
CA PRO A 175 -14.72 13.78 -2.08
C PRO A 175 -13.80 13.35 -3.21
N GLU A 176 -14.05 13.88 -4.42
CA GLU A 176 -13.22 13.70 -5.62
C GLU A 176 -12.19 14.83 -5.81
N GLN A 177 -12.19 15.80 -4.94
CA GLN A 177 -11.23 16.90 -4.94
C GLN A 177 -10.32 16.79 -3.72
N ARG A 178 -9.04 17.08 -3.95
CA ARG A 178 -8.04 17.12 -2.89
C ARG A 178 -8.49 18.08 -1.77
N ARG A 179 -8.42 17.61 -0.55
CA ARG A 179 -8.60 18.41 0.66
C ARG A 179 -7.35 18.38 1.50
N GLU A 180 -7.04 19.48 2.13
CA GLU A 180 -5.92 19.55 3.07
C GLU A 180 -6.19 18.58 4.24
N ASN A 181 -5.22 17.69 4.51
CA ASN A 181 -5.27 16.68 5.58
C ASN A 181 -6.46 15.70 5.51
N GLY A 182 -7.11 15.57 4.36
CA GLY A 182 -8.24 14.67 4.17
C GLY A 182 -7.98 13.60 3.11
N ILE A 183 -8.80 12.55 3.12
CA ILE A 183 -8.83 11.56 2.05
C ILE A 183 -9.67 12.07 0.88
N TRP A 184 -9.31 11.68 -0.34
CA TRP A 184 -10.09 11.97 -1.56
C TRP A 184 -9.92 10.84 -2.59
N LEU A 185 -10.82 10.79 -3.57
CA LEU A 185 -10.76 9.86 -4.69
C LEU A 185 -10.13 10.56 -5.90
N MET A 186 -9.08 9.97 -6.44
CA MET A 186 -8.53 10.37 -7.74
C MET A 186 -9.05 9.48 -8.86
N ALA A 187 -9.10 10.04 -10.07
CA ALA A 187 -9.49 9.34 -11.30
C ALA A 187 -10.84 8.60 -11.18
N SER A 188 -11.83 9.23 -10.54
CA SER A 188 -13.19 8.71 -10.33
C SER A 188 -13.80 8.07 -11.59
N GLY A 189 -14.41 6.90 -11.43
CA GLY A 189 -15.10 6.16 -12.51
C GLY A 189 -14.18 5.44 -13.50
N THR A 190 -12.86 5.53 -13.36
CA THR A 190 -11.90 4.90 -14.27
C THR A 190 -11.29 3.63 -13.67
N SER A 191 -10.58 2.83 -14.48
CA SER A 191 -9.80 1.70 -13.98
C SER A 191 -8.64 2.13 -13.06
N THR A 192 -8.28 3.41 -13.08
CA THR A 192 -7.23 4.04 -12.28
C THR A 192 -7.77 4.65 -10.99
N ALA A 193 -9.07 4.56 -10.72
CA ALA A 193 -9.66 5.14 -9.52
C ALA A 193 -8.96 4.62 -8.25
N HIS A 194 -8.51 5.54 -7.40
CA HIS A 194 -7.83 5.21 -6.17
C HIS A 194 -8.08 6.25 -5.07
N ILE A 195 -8.16 5.78 -3.85
CA ILE A 195 -8.27 6.61 -2.66
C ILE A 195 -6.88 7.14 -2.32
N MET A 196 -6.76 8.43 -2.16
CA MET A 196 -5.55 9.12 -1.70
C MET A 196 -5.63 9.34 -0.19
N ILE A 197 -4.59 8.93 0.52
CA ILE A 197 -4.44 9.13 1.96
C ILE A 197 -3.11 9.87 2.17
N PRO A 198 -3.14 11.15 2.61
CA PRO A 198 -1.90 11.86 2.91
C PRO A 198 -1.15 11.15 4.03
N GLY A 199 0.15 10.93 3.85
CA GLY A 199 1.05 10.51 4.91
C GLY A 199 1.36 11.66 5.87
N ARG A 200 1.91 11.31 7.01
CA ARG A 200 2.40 12.26 8.02
C ARG A 200 3.88 12.50 7.85
#